data_9bc6aebd67f5b95e6209b8c2562107f9
#
_entry.id   9bc6aebd67f5b95e6209b8c2562107f9
#
_cell.length_a   1.000
_cell.length_b   1.000
_cell.length_c   1.000
_cell.angle_alpha   90.00
_cell.angle_beta   90.00
_cell.angle_gamma   90.00
#
_symmetry.space_group_name_H-M   'P 1'
#
loop_
_entity.id
_entity.type
_entity.pdbx_description
1 polymer ?
#
loop_
_entity_poly.entity_id
_entity_poly.type
_entity_poly.pdbx_seq_one_letter_code
_entity_poly.pdbx_strand_id
1 'polypeptide(L)' 'MSKKRGRADSVYKIVEVIGTSKKSWEDAATNAVETASRTLRDLRIAEVVKQDMKVENGEVKAFRTRVLLSFKYGS' A
#
# COMPACT_ATOMS: atom_id res chain seq x y z
N MET A 1 26.65 16.50 15.07
CA MET A 1 26.35 16.65 14.87
C MET A 1 25.96 16.46 14.37
N SER A 2 25.69 16.42 14.22
CA SER A 2 25.29 16.49 13.80
C SER A 2 24.88 16.32 13.26
N LYS A 3 24.62 16.41 13.07
CA LYS A 3 24.21 16.50 12.48
C LYS A 3 23.83 15.93 11.89
N LYS A 4 23.95 15.66 11.77
CA LYS A 4 23.53 15.30 11.14
C LYS A 4 22.91 14.62 11.16
N ARG A 5 22.41 14.70 11.65
CA ARG A 5 21.67 14.20 11.74
C ARG A 5 20.92 13.70 10.98
N GLY A 6 20.46 13.70 10.99
CA GLY A 6 19.31 13.31 10.32
C GLY A 6 19.39 12.53 9.11
N ARG A 7 20.40 12.47 8.58
CA ARG A 7 20.51 11.74 7.41
C ARG A 7 20.36 10.33 7.58
N ALA A 8 20.75 9.77 8.68
CA ALA A 8 20.61 8.38 8.96
C ALA A 8 19.14 8.05 9.20
N ASP A 9 18.41 9.00 9.72
CA ASP A 9 17.02 8.80 10.06
C ASP A 9 16.12 9.28 8.94
N SER A 10 15.18 8.44 8.56
CA SER A 10 14.25 8.77 7.51
C SER A 10 12.86 9.02 8.08
N VAL A 11 12.12 9.86 7.42
CA VAL A 11 10.74 10.13 7.77
C VAL A 11 9.88 9.58 6.65
N TYR A 12 8.81 8.89 7.01
CA TYR A 12 7.90 8.30 6.05
C TYR A 12 6.52 8.90 6.20
N LYS A 13 5.82 8.98 5.11
CA LYS A 13 4.42 9.37 5.08
C LYS A 13 3.65 8.15 4.65
N ILE A 14 2.43 8.00 5.17
CA ILE A 14 1.62 6.82 4.91
C ILE A 14 0.30 7.23 4.27
N VAL A 15 -0.09 6.51 3.23
CA VAL A 15 -1.44 6.60 2.69
C VAL A 15 -2.06 5.22 2.72
N GLU A 16 -3.36 5.18 2.89
CA GLU A 16 -4.09 3.93 2.93
C GLU A 16 -4.89 3.79 1.64
N VAL A 17 -4.77 2.63 1.01
CA VAL A 17 -5.49 2.33 -0.22
C VAL A 17 -6.07 0.93 -0.15
N ILE A 18 -7.06 0.65 -0.99
CA ILE A 18 -7.61 -0.69 -1.12
C ILE A 18 -7.44 -1.12 -2.57
N GLY A 19 -6.75 -2.25 -2.75
CA GLY A 19 -6.67 -2.87 -4.06
C GLY A 19 -7.72 -3.93 -4.19
N THR A 20 -8.14 -4.20 -5.41
CA THR A 20 -9.11 -5.26 -5.70
C THR A 20 -8.57 -6.15 -6.78
N SER A 21 -9.05 -7.40 -6.79
CA SER A 21 -8.67 -8.38 -7.80
C SER A 21 -9.71 -9.47 -7.82
N LYS A 22 -9.94 -10.04 -8.99
CA LYS A 22 -10.78 -11.23 -9.11
C LYS A 22 -9.98 -12.51 -8.86
N LYS A 23 -8.66 -12.40 -8.73
CA LYS A 23 -7.79 -13.57 -8.61
C LYS A 23 -7.41 -13.91 -7.19
N SER A 24 -6.92 -12.94 -6.44
CA SER A 24 -6.38 -13.22 -5.11
C SER A 24 -6.16 -11.94 -4.33
N TRP A 25 -5.94 -12.09 -3.02
CA TRP A 25 -5.58 -10.97 -2.17
C TRP A 25 -4.19 -10.44 -2.51
N GLU A 26 -3.27 -11.34 -2.86
CA GLU A 26 -1.92 -10.93 -3.25
C GLU A 26 -1.97 -10.07 -4.52
N ASP A 27 -2.78 -10.50 -5.49
CA ASP A 27 -2.93 -9.73 -6.71
C ASP A 27 -3.58 -8.39 -6.42
N ALA A 28 -4.55 -8.37 -5.51
CA ALA A 28 -5.19 -7.12 -5.09
C ALA A 28 -4.18 -6.16 -4.46
N ALA A 29 -3.30 -6.67 -3.60
CA ALA A 29 -2.27 -5.86 -2.97
C ALA A 29 -1.29 -5.32 -4.02
N THR A 30 -0.89 -6.17 -4.95
CA THR A 30 0.03 -5.77 -6.03
C THR A 30 -0.60 -4.67 -6.88
N ASN A 31 -1.89 -4.80 -7.21
CA ASN A 31 -2.60 -3.79 -7.96
C ASN A 31 -2.60 -2.44 -7.23
N ALA A 32 -2.78 -2.48 -5.91
CA ALA A 32 -2.77 -1.26 -5.10
C ALA A 32 -1.40 -0.58 -5.17
N VAL A 33 -0.33 -1.36 -5.01
CA VAL A 33 1.03 -0.83 -5.03
C VAL A 33 1.36 -0.26 -6.40
N GLU A 34 1.06 -1.01 -7.46
CA GLU A 34 1.41 -0.57 -8.81
C GLU A 34 0.63 0.67 -9.23
N THR A 35 -0.64 0.74 -8.87
CA THR A 35 -1.43 1.91 -9.20
C THR A 35 -0.95 3.13 -8.43
N ALA A 36 -0.68 2.97 -7.14
CA ALA A 36 -0.23 4.08 -6.31
C ALA A 36 1.14 4.58 -6.74
N SER A 37 2.02 3.67 -7.18
CA SER A 37 3.38 4.08 -7.56
C SER A 37 3.42 4.93 -8.81
N ARG A 38 2.31 5.04 -9.54
CA ARG A 38 2.25 5.94 -10.69
C ARG A 38 2.23 7.40 -10.27
N THR A 39 1.76 7.69 -9.05
CA THR A 39 1.68 9.06 -8.57
C THR A 39 2.52 9.32 -7.32
N LEU A 40 2.78 8.28 -6.53
CA LEU A 40 3.57 8.43 -5.30
C LEU A 40 5.03 8.10 -5.62
N ARG A 41 5.92 9.00 -5.21
CA ARG A 41 7.34 8.77 -5.41
C ARG A 41 7.95 8.13 -4.17
N ASP A 42 9.01 7.37 -4.38
CA ASP A 42 9.76 6.77 -3.28
C ASP A 42 8.93 5.88 -2.39
N LEU A 43 8.03 5.13 -3.02
CA LEU A 43 7.26 4.14 -2.30
C LEU A 43 8.21 3.02 -1.86
N ARG A 44 8.22 2.71 -0.56
CA ARG A 44 9.19 1.80 0.00
C ARG A 44 8.60 0.58 0.68
N ILE A 45 7.48 0.75 1.34
CA ILE A 45 6.90 -0.32 2.14
C ILE A 45 5.40 -0.36 1.87
N ALA A 46 4.87 -1.56 1.73
CA ALA A 46 3.44 -1.79 1.62
C ALA A 46 3.08 -2.82 2.69
N GLU A 47 2.25 -2.41 3.62
CA GLU A 47 1.83 -3.28 4.71
C GLU A 47 0.39 -3.69 4.48
N VAL A 48 0.14 -4.99 4.41
CA VAL A 48 -1.22 -5.49 4.29
C VAL A 48 -1.84 -5.50 5.67
N VAL A 49 -2.93 -4.75 5.83
CA VAL A 49 -3.55 -4.62 7.14
C VAL A 49 -4.89 -5.31 7.24
N LYS A 50 -5.55 -5.59 6.12
CA LYS A 50 -6.86 -6.24 6.15
C LYS A 50 -7.16 -6.85 4.79
N GLN A 51 -7.85 -7.98 4.82
CA GLN A 51 -8.29 -8.66 3.60
C GLN A 51 -9.77 -8.94 3.76
N ASP A 52 -10.54 -8.69 2.71
CA ASP A 52 -11.95 -9.02 2.71
C ASP A 52 -12.39 -9.33 1.28
N MET A 53 -13.67 -9.57 1.10
CA MET A 53 -14.19 -9.97 -0.20
C MET A 53 -15.48 -9.23 -0.48
N LYS A 54 -15.68 -8.87 -1.74
CA LYS A 54 -16.95 -8.34 -2.19
C LYS A 54 -17.84 -9.51 -2.51
N VAL A 55 -19.04 -9.51 -1.94
CA VAL A 55 -19.98 -10.60 -2.11
C VAL A 55 -21.26 -10.05 -2.71
N GLU A 56 -21.78 -10.71 -3.75
CA GLU A 56 -23.06 -10.36 -4.35
C GLU A 56 -23.83 -11.65 -4.58
N ASN A 57 -25.07 -11.69 -4.12
CA ASN A 57 -25.95 -12.85 -4.29
C ASN A 57 -25.30 -14.15 -3.80
N GLY A 58 -24.55 -14.07 -2.68
CA GLY A 58 -23.89 -15.22 -2.10
C GLY A 58 -22.63 -15.67 -2.82
N GLU A 59 -22.16 -14.89 -3.80
CA GLU A 59 -20.96 -15.24 -4.55
C GLU A 59 -19.86 -14.23 -4.31
N VAL A 60 -18.64 -14.73 -4.20
CA VAL A 60 -17.47 -13.86 -4.08
C VAL A 60 -17.20 -13.26 -5.45
N LYS A 61 -17.23 -11.94 -5.54
CA LYS A 61 -16.99 -11.23 -6.80
C LYS A 61 -15.60 -10.66 -6.92
N ALA A 62 -14.99 -10.34 -5.81
CA ALA A 62 -13.63 -9.78 -5.83
C ALA A 62 -13.00 -9.96 -4.47
N PHE A 63 -11.68 -10.02 -4.49
CA PHE A 63 -10.86 -9.98 -3.28
C PHE A 63 -10.39 -8.56 -3.09
N ARG A 64 -10.40 -8.07 -1.86
CA ARG A 64 -9.95 -6.72 -1.55
C ARG A 64 -8.86 -6.79 -0.49
N THR A 65 -7.82 -6.00 -0.67
CA THR A 65 -6.73 -5.92 0.28
C THR A 65 -6.50 -4.46 0.64
N ARG A 66 -6.57 -4.17 1.94
CA ARG A 66 -6.27 -2.84 2.44
C ARG A 66 -4.80 -2.78 2.76
N VAL A 67 -4.13 -1.76 2.24
CA VAL A 67 -2.68 -1.64 2.31
C VAL A 67 -2.32 -0.24 2.80
N LEU A 68 -1.40 -0.19 3.74
CA LEU A 68 -0.77 1.05 4.14
C LEU A 68 0.53 1.18 3.34
N LEU A 69 0.62 2.24 2.57
CA LEU A 69 1.78 2.48 1.72
C LEU A 69 2.63 3.55 2.37
N SER A 70 3.88 3.20 2.65
CA SER A 70 4.84 4.12 3.24
C SER A 70 5.80 4.60 2.17
N PHE A 71 5.93 5.89 2.03
CA PHE A 71 6.89 6.43 1.10
C PHE A 71 7.75 7.46 1.81
N LYS A 72 8.98 7.59 1.32
CA LYS A 72 9.94 8.46 1.95
C LYS A 72 9.51 9.90 1.79
N TYR A 73 9.48 10.64 2.88
CA TYR A 73 8.97 12.00 2.92
C TYR A 73 10.11 12.96 3.28
N GLY A 74 10.23 13.99 2.49
CA GLY A 74 11.33 14.90 2.64
C GLY A 74 12.59 14.26 2.09
N SER A 75 13.72 14.62 2.56
CA SER A 75 14.92 14.00 2.01
C SER A 75 16.08 14.06 2.98
#